data_bc0a5f0a49fba864d80aac8aa9d99dc3
#
_entry.id   bc0a5f0a49fba864d80aac8aa9d99dc3
#
_cell.length_a   1.000
_cell.length_b   1.000
_cell.length_c   1.000
_cell.angle_alpha   90.00
_cell.angle_beta   90.00
_cell.angle_gamma   90.00
#
_symmetry.space_group_name_H-M   'P 1'
#
loop_
_entity.id
_entity.type
_entity.pdbx_description
1 polymer ?
#
loop_
_entity_poly.entity_id
_entity_poly.type
_entity_poly.pdbx_seq_one_letter_code
_entity_poly.pdbx_strand_id
1 'polypeptide(L)'
;MLWLLVAATPVLAQPAEDSVVESFELDNAEALVTACTVPADNPLHQTAKGFCLGYMTGAMQLYRAAAASPNIKNFVCPGHEVSRAEMRDVFLEWAAANPQHLSEPAIDSLLRAAVAKYPCQS
;
A
#
# COMPACT_ATOMS: atom_id res chain seq x y z
N MET A 1 -52.07 -24.56 1.26
CA MET A 1 -50.63 -24.59 1.07
C MET A 1 -50.13 -23.17 0.98
N LEU A 2 -49.50 -22.67 2.03
CA LEU A 2 -48.84 -21.34 2.03
C LEU A 2 -47.43 -21.51 1.48
N TRP A 3 -47.15 -20.90 0.33
CA TRP A 3 -45.81 -20.76 -0.19
C TRP A 3 -45.20 -19.53 0.47
N LEU A 4 -44.29 -19.75 1.41
CA LEU A 4 -43.42 -18.70 1.97
C LEU A 4 -42.39 -18.35 0.89
N LEU A 5 -42.63 -17.26 0.17
CA LEU A 5 -41.59 -16.61 -0.62
C LEU A 5 -40.57 -16.02 0.34
N VAL A 6 -39.46 -16.75 0.53
CA VAL A 6 -38.29 -16.18 1.17
C VAL A 6 -37.66 -15.23 0.15
N ALA A 7 -37.94 -13.92 0.32
CA ALA A 7 -37.25 -12.90 -0.43
C ALA A 7 -35.79 -12.91 -0.01
N ALA A 8 -34.89 -13.40 -0.90
CA ALA A 8 -33.45 -13.24 -0.72
C ALA A 8 -33.14 -11.75 -0.83
N THR A 9 -32.85 -11.12 0.30
CA THR A 9 -32.28 -9.76 0.30
C THR A 9 -30.89 -9.81 -0.31
N PRO A 10 -30.59 -8.97 -1.33
CA PRO A 10 -29.23 -8.91 -1.85
C PRO A 10 -28.32 -8.44 -0.73
N VAL A 11 -27.35 -9.28 -0.35
CA VAL A 11 -26.26 -8.87 0.52
C VAL A 11 -25.41 -7.89 -0.29
N LEU A 12 -25.49 -6.60 0.08
CA LEU A 12 -24.55 -5.62 -0.47
C LEU A 12 -23.15 -6.11 -0.14
N ALA A 13 -22.39 -6.46 -1.20
CA ALA A 13 -21.00 -6.83 -1.06
C ALA A 13 -20.23 -5.66 -0.44
N GLN A 14 -19.98 -5.71 0.85
CA GLN A 14 -18.85 -4.98 1.41
C GLN A 14 -17.59 -5.50 0.74
N PRO A 15 -16.52 -4.68 0.57
CA PRO A 15 -15.23 -5.24 0.18
C PRO A 15 -14.98 -6.39 1.17
N ALA A 16 -15.07 -7.59 0.66
CA ALA A 16 -15.12 -8.78 1.47
C ALA A 16 -13.88 -8.78 2.35
N GLU A 17 -14.03 -9.13 3.62
CA GLU A 17 -12.89 -9.37 4.51
C GLU A 17 -11.82 -10.20 3.78
N ASP A 18 -12.25 -11.13 2.92
CA ASP A 18 -11.39 -11.94 2.07
C ASP A 18 -10.48 -11.11 1.17
N SER A 19 -10.98 -10.03 0.54
CA SER A 19 -10.14 -9.19 -0.32
C SER A 19 -9.10 -8.39 0.46
N VAL A 20 -9.41 -8.02 1.70
CA VAL A 20 -8.43 -7.39 2.60
C VAL A 20 -7.36 -8.39 3.01
N VAL A 21 -7.76 -9.61 3.39
CA VAL A 21 -6.81 -10.68 3.75
C VAL A 21 -5.91 -11.03 2.57
N GLU A 22 -6.48 -11.17 1.37
CA GLU A 22 -5.71 -11.42 0.14
C GLU A 22 -4.68 -10.33 -0.13
N SER A 23 -5.01 -9.06 0.19
CA SER A 23 -4.08 -7.95 -0.02
C SER A 23 -2.78 -8.10 0.78
N PHE A 24 -2.80 -8.84 1.88
CA PHE A 24 -1.61 -9.08 2.71
C PHE A 24 -0.59 -10.01 2.04
N GLU A 25 -0.97 -10.72 0.98
CA GLU A 25 -0.02 -11.49 0.17
C GLU A 25 0.89 -10.61 -0.69
N LEU A 26 0.49 -9.36 -0.92
CA LEU A 26 1.25 -8.35 -1.68
C LEU A 26 1.67 -8.79 -3.08
N ASP A 27 0.78 -9.43 -3.80
CA ASP A 27 1.06 -9.88 -5.16
C ASP A 27 1.45 -8.74 -6.10
N ASN A 28 0.95 -7.54 -5.83
CA ASN A 28 1.24 -6.34 -6.62
C ASN A 28 1.01 -5.05 -5.83
N ALA A 29 1.25 -3.92 -6.46
CA ALA A 29 1.04 -2.60 -5.84
C ALA A 29 -0.42 -2.31 -5.52
N GLU A 30 -1.38 -2.84 -6.30
CA GLU A 30 -2.81 -2.70 -6.00
C GLU A 30 -3.15 -3.33 -4.65
N ALA A 31 -2.56 -4.47 -4.33
CA ALA A 31 -2.72 -5.12 -3.03
C ALA A 31 -2.22 -4.22 -1.89
N LEU A 32 -1.09 -3.54 -2.09
CA LEU A 32 -0.58 -2.59 -1.09
C LEU A 32 -1.52 -1.38 -0.93
N VAL A 33 -2.07 -0.85 -2.01
CA VAL A 33 -3.10 0.20 -1.95
C VAL A 33 -4.29 -0.26 -1.14
N THR A 34 -4.79 -1.47 -1.40
CA THR A 34 -5.92 -2.04 -0.65
C THR A 34 -5.60 -2.13 0.84
N ALA A 35 -4.46 -2.68 1.22
CA ALA A 35 -4.05 -2.79 2.62
C ALA A 35 -3.91 -1.42 3.30
N CYS A 36 -3.44 -0.40 2.58
CA CYS A 36 -3.22 0.95 3.10
C CYS A 36 -4.50 1.80 3.16
N THR A 37 -5.61 1.35 2.57
CA THR A 37 -6.85 2.14 2.46
C THR A 37 -8.07 1.45 3.05
N VAL A 38 -7.89 0.45 3.88
CA VAL A 38 -9.01 -0.23 4.56
C VAL A 38 -9.75 0.78 5.44
N PRO A 39 -11.08 0.95 5.25
CA PRO A 39 -11.86 1.93 6.02
C PRO A 39 -11.85 1.66 7.53
N ALA A 40 -12.02 2.72 8.31
CA ALA A 40 -11.98 2.65 9.78
C ALA A 40 -13.09 1.81 10.40
N ASP A 41 -14.23 1.64 9.70
CA ASP A 41 -15.36 0.82 10.14
C ASP A 41 -15.21 -0.67 9.78
N ASN A 42 -14.18 -1.03 9.03
CA ASN A 42 -13.88 -2.43 8.70
C ASN A 42 -13.20 -3.11 9.90
N PRO A 43 -13.61 -4.34 10.28
CA PRO A 43 -13.00 -5.08 11.39
C PRO A 43 -11.49 -5.28 11.26
N LEU A 44 -10.98 -5.31 10.02
CA LEU A 44 -9.55 -5.50 9.73
C LEU A 44 -8.76 -4.20 9.61
N HIS A 45 -9.39 -3.04 9.86
CA HIS A 45 -8.73 -1.75 9.71
C HIS A 45 -7.40 -1.65 10.47
N GLN A 46 -7.39 -2.01 11.75
CA GLN A 46 -6.18 -1.90 12.56
C GLN A 46 -5.08 -2.86 12.11
N THR A 47 -5.44 -4.09 11.74
CA THR A 47 -4.50 -5.06 11.19
C THR A 47 -3.91 -4.56 9.87
N ALA A 48 -4.75 -4.08 8.97
CA ALA A 48 -4.32 -3.56 7.68
C ALA A 48 -3.45 -2.30 7.82
N LYS A 49 -3.82 -1.40 8.73
CA LYS A 49 -3.01 -0.20 9.04
C LYS A 49 -1.63 -0.58 9.55
N GLY A 50 -1.56 -1.52 10.48
CA GLY A 50 -0.29 -2.03 11.01
C GLY A 50 0.56 -2.68 9.93
N PHE A 51 -0.06 -3.48 9.07
CA PHE A 51 0.59 -4.11 7.94
C PHE A 51 1.17 -3.07 6.97
N CYS A 52 0.35 -2.10 6.56
CA CYS A 52 0.77 -1.02 5.66
C CYS A 52 1.95 -0.23 6.23
N LEU A 53 1.85 0.24 7.47
CA LEU A 53 2.92 1.02 8.09
C LEU A 53 4.18 0.19 8.35
N GLY A 54 4.02 -1.10 8.66
CA GLY A 54 5.13 -2.04 8.79
C GLY A 54 5.87 -2.25 7.48
N TYR A 55 5.12 -2.36 6.38
CA TYR A 55 5.71 -2.45 5.05
C TYR A 55 6.54 -1.20 4.73
N MET A 56 6.01 -0.01 4.98
CA MET A 56 6.74 1.25 4.78
C MET A 56 8.02 1.29 5.61
N THR A 57 7.94 0.90 6.87
CA THR A 57 9.10 0.84 7.77
C THR A 57 10.18 -0.10 7.24
N GLY A 58 9.79 -1.32 6.84
CA GLY A 58 10.71 -2.33 6.31
C GLY A 58 11.38 -1.88 5.01
N ALA A 59 10.61 -1.32 4.09
CA ALA A 59 11.14 -0.80 2.83
C ALA A 59 12.14 0.34 3.06
N MET A 60 11.83 1.27 3.96
CA MET A 60 12.70 2.39 4.29
C MET A 60 13.98 1.93 4.97
N GLN A 61 13.90 0.96 5.88
CA GLN A 61 15.07 0.39 6.54
C GLN A 61 15.96 -0.36 5.56
N LEU A 62 15.37 -1.16 4.67
CA LEU A 62 16.12 -1.86 3.64
C LEU A 62 16.84 -0.88 2.70
N TYR A 63 16.14 0.16 2.27
CA TYR A 63 16.73 1.20 1.43
C TYR A 63 17.93 1.86 2.12
N ARG A 64 17.79 2.25 3.39
CA ARG A 64 18.88 2.88 4.15
C ARG A 64 20.09 1.96 4.29
N ALA A 65 19.85 0.67 4.55
CA ALA A 65 20.91 -0.31 4.65
C ALA A 65 21.66 -0.49 3.32
N ALA A 66 20.91 -0.57 2.21
CA ALA A 66 21.50 -0.67 0.87
C ALA A 66 22.24 0.61 0.49
N ALA A 67 21.66 1.77 0.76
CA ALA A 67 22.25 3.08 0.44
C ALA A 67 23.51 3.40 1.27
N ALA A 68 23.70 2.75 2.40
CA ALA A 68 24.94 2.85 3.19
C ALA A 68 26.11 2.14 2.52
N SER A 69 25.89 1.26 1.55
CA SER A 69 26.93 0.60 0.78
C SER A 69 27.61 1.59 -0.18
N PRO A 70 28.96 1.62 -0.24
CA PRO A 70 29.67 2.51 -1.17
C PRO A 70 29.41 2.18 -2.64
N ASN A 71 28.90 0.99 -2.94
CA ASN A 71 28.64 0.52 -4.30
C ASN A 71 27.23 0.86 -4.80
N ILE A 72 26.37 1.42 -3.95
CA ILE A 72 24.99 1.77 -4.30
C ILE A 72 24.83 3.28 -4.23
N LYS A 73 24.47 3.88 -5.37
CA LYS A 73 24.18 5.30 -5.44
C LYS A 73 22.77 5.57 -4.89
N ASN A 74 22.64 6.59 -4.05
CA ASN A 74 21.32 7.05 -3.59
C ASN A 74 20.48 7.54 -4.76
N PHE A 75 19.24 7.10 -4.80
CA PHE A 75 18.27 7.52 -5.81
C PHE A 75 17.00 8.15 -5.21
N VAL A 76 16.88 8.16 -3.89
CA VAL A 76 15.85 8.88 -3.14
C VAL A 76 16.53 9.85 -2.19
N CYS A 77 16.25 11.15 -2.35
CA CYS A 77 16.98 12.20 -1.64
C CYS A 77 16.01 13.20 -0.98
N PRO A 78 15.28 12.80 0.08
CA PRO A 78 14.44 13.74 0.82
C PRO A 78 15.29 14.77 1.56
N GLY A 79 14.81 15.99 1.64
CA GLY A 79 15.49 17.06 2.38
C GLY A 79 15.20 17.05 3.88
N HIS A 80 14.49 16.03 4.36
CA HIS A 80 14.08 15.88 5.76
C HIS A 80 13.92 14.40 6.10
N GLU A 81 13.74 14.09 7.38
CA GLU A 81 13.41 12.73 7.82
C GLU A 81 11.98 12.39 7.44
N VAL A 82 11.81 11.31 6.67
CA VAL A 82 10.50 10.83 6.20
C VAL A 82 9.95 9.79 7.18
N SER A 83 8.75 10.05 7.73
CA SER A 83 8.06 9.07 8.57
C SER A 83 7.40 7.99 7.71
N ARG A 84 7.10 6.84 8.34
CA ARG A 84 6.34 5.76 7.68
C ARG A 84 4.94 6.22 7.22
N ALA A 85 4.30 7.10 7.97
CA ALA A 85 3.00 7.67 7.61
C ALA A 85 3.13 8.61 6.39
N GLU A 86 4.16 9.44 6.34
CA GLU A 86 4.45 10.27 5.18
C GLU A 86 4.72 9.39 3.94
N MET A 87 5.50 8.34 4.07
CA MET A 87 5.80 7.44 2.95
C MET A 87 4.54 6.73 2.44
N ARG A 88 3.65 6.31 3.33
CA ARG A 88 2.33 5.79 2.95
C ARG A 88 1.56 6.80 2.11
N ASP A 89 1.49 8.04 2.56
CA ASP A 89 0.74 9.09 1.88
C ASP A 89 1.35 9.41 0.51
N VAL A 90 2.67 9.47 0.42
CA VAL A 90 3.41 9.63 -0.84
C VAL A 90 3.08 8.50 -1.82
N PHE A 91 3.09 7.26 -1.34
CA PHE A 91 2.76 6.10 -2.15
C PHE A 91 1.30 6.15 -2.65
N LEU A 92 0.35 6.42 -1.77
CA LEU A 92 -1.07 6.46 -2.14
C LEU A 92 -1.39 7.57 -3.15
N GLU A 93 -0.80 8.75 -2.98
CA GLU A 93 -0.97 9.84 -3.93
C GLU A 93 -0.39 9.48 -5.31
N TRP A 94 0.80 8.92 -5.33
CA TRP A 94 1.43 8.49 -6.59
C TRP A 94 0.64 7.36 -7.26
N ALA A 95 0.19 6.37 -6.51
CA ALA A 95 -0.58 5.24 -7.02
C ALA A 95 -1.89 5.69 -7.67
N ALA A 96 -2.60 6.65 -7.07
CA ALA A 96 -3.83 7.20 -7.63
C ALA A 96 -3.59 7.89 -8.98
N ALA A 97 -2.43 8.53 -9.15
CA ALA A 97 -2.05 9.21 -10.38
C ALA A 97 -1.42 8.28 -11.43
N ASN A 98 -1.06 7.05 -11.06
CA ASN A 98 -0.32 6.12 -11.93
C ASN A 98 -0.93 4.71 -11.93
N PRO A 99 -2.23 4.58 -12.28
CA PRO A 99 -2.92 3.28 -12.22
C PRO A 99 -2.29 2.22 -13.12
N GLN A 100 -1.57 2.61 -14.17
CA GLN A 100 -0.87 1.70 -15.08
C GLN A 100 0.26 0.92 -14.42
N HIS A 101 0.74 1.34 -13.25
CA HIS A 101 1.82 0.69 -12.51
C HIS A 101 1.33 -0.22 -11.37
N LEU A 102 0.02 -0.32 -11.13
CA LEU A 102 -0.53 -1.07 -9.99
C LEU A 102 -0.40 -2.59 -10.13
N SER A 103 -0.16 -3.10 -11.33
CA SER A 103 0.12 -4.52 -11.57
C SER A 103 1.59 -4.91 -11.32
N GLU A 104 2.48 -3.94 -11.12
CA GLU A 104 3.88 -4.19 -10.79
C GLU A 104 4.03 -4.69 -9.33
N PRO A 105 5.18 -5.29 -8.99
CA PRO A 105 5.48 -5.60 -7.59
C PRO A 105 5.35 -4.36 -6.69
N ALA A 106 4.81 -4.54 -5.49
CA ALA A 106 4.54 -3.43 -4.58
C ALA A 106 5.78 -2.57 -4.31
N ILE A 107 6.94 -3.21 -4.16
CA ILE A 107 8.19 -2.48 -3.89
C ILE A 107 8.61 -1.59 -5.07
N ASP A 108 8.40 -2.02 -6.30
CA ASP A 108 8.75 -1.23 -7.48
C ASP A 108 7.93 0.05 -7.53
N SER A 109 6.62 -0.06 -7.30
CA SER A 109 5.72 1.10 -7.27
C SER A 109 6.03 2.04 -6.11
N LEU A 110 6.36 1.49 -4.93
CA LEU A 110 6.77 2.29 -3.78
C LEU A 110 8.05 3.08 -4.07
N LEU A 111 9.04 2.45 -4.68
CA LEU A 111 10.29 3.11 -5.06
C LEU A 111 10.07 4.17 -6.15
N ARG A 112 9.21 3.91 -7.12
CA ARG A 112 8.83 4.91 -8.12
C ARG A 112 8.20 6.14 -7.48
N ALA A 113 7.30 5.94 -6.52
CA ALA A 113 6.66 7.02 -5.76
C ALA A 113 7.69 7.84 -4.98
N ALA A 114 8.61 7.16 -4.30
CA ALA A 114 9.67 7.81 -3.54
C ALA A 114 10.62 8.63 -4.41
N VAL A 115 11.02 8.09 -5.56
CA VAL A 115 11.88 8.79 -6.54
C VAL A 115 11.16 10.02 -7.11
N ALA A 116 9.86 9.88 -7.44
CA ALA A 116 9.07 10.98 -7.98
C ALA A 116 8.92 12.12 -6.98
N LYS A 117 8.76 11.81 -5.70
CA LYS A 117 8.57 12.82 -4.63
C LYS A 117 9.89 13.42 -4.15
N TYR A 118 10.94 12.61 -4.05
CA TYR A 118 12.23 12.99 -3.49
C TYR A 118 13.37 12.69 -4.47
N PRO A 119 13.38 13.30 -5.66
CA PRO A 119 14.43 13.06 -6.63
C PRO A 119 15.77 13.56 -6.12
N CYS A 120 16.84 12.83 -6.43
CA CYS A 120 18.19 13.31 -6.20
C CYS A 120 18.57 14.29 -7.32
N GLN A 121 19.20 15.38 -6.96
CA GLN A 121 19.77 16.32 -7.92
C GLN A 121 21.09 15.75 -8.44
N SER A 122 21.23 15.78 -9.75
CA SER A 122 22.47 15.38 -10.42
C SER A 122 23.53 16.47 -10.29
#